data_66f230787b8fcac8545a9dedaaa23f9a
#
_entry.id   66f230787b8fcac8545a9dedaaa23f9a
#
_cell.length_a   1.000
_cell.length_b   1.000
_cell.length_c   1.000
_cell.angle_alpha   90.00
_cell.angle_beta   90.00
_cell.angle_gamma   90.00
#
_symmetry.space_group_name_H-M   'P 1'
#
loop_
_entity.id
_entity.type
_entity.pdbx_description
1 polymer ?
#
loop_
_entity_poly.entity_id
_entity_poly.type
_entity_poly.pdbx_seq_one_letter_code
_entity_poly.pdbx_strand_id
1 'polypeptide(L)'
;WDLWLGPAPKRPYHPDYQPFKWRGWLDFGTGALGDMGCHTVNMPFMALELRDPIAIEAEVHGLTKEAYPKQSVIRYSFPERNGLRPLVMYWYDGGLKPSPDILDGRELPGSGVAILGEKGRMFSPDDYCSTYELLPKEDFANFQKPAPSLPRSPGHAEEWLRACKGGEAAMS
;
A
#
# COMPACT_ATOMS: atom_id res chain seq x y z
N TRP A 1 -31.21 8.30 3.65
CA TRP A 1 -30.47 7.94 2.46
C TRP A 1 -29.89 9.15 1.74
N ASP A 2 -30.70 10.17 1.50
CA ASP A 2 -30.27 11.40 0.81
C ASP A 2 -29.08 12.10 1.49
N LEU A 3 -29.06 12.12 2.82
CA LEU A 3 -27.93 12.66 3.58
C LEU A 3 -26.65 11.83 3.41
N TRP A 4 -26.79 10.51 3.30
CA TRP A 4 -25.65 9.63 3.10
C TRP A 4 -25.06 9.77 1.69
N LEU A 5 -25.89 9.97 0.67
CA LEU A 5 -25.43 10.21 -0.70
C LEU A 5 -24.53 11.43 -0.82
N GLY A 6 -24.73 12.45 0.02
CA GLY A 6 -23.96 13.69 -0.04
C GLY A 6 -24.05 14.34 -1.43
N PRO A 7 -22.90 14.65 -2.06
CA PRO A 7 -22.85 15.27 -3.40
C PRO A 7 -23.05 14.28 -4.56
N ALA A 8 -23.12 12.96 -4.30
CA ALA A 8 -23.30 11.96 -5.34
C ALA A 8 -24.67 12.07 -6.01
N PRO A 9 -24.81 11.65 -7.27
CA PRO A 9 -26.09 11.63 -7.95
C PRO A 9 -27.14 10.84 -7.18
N LYS A 10 -28.38 11.34 -7.14
CA LYS A 10 -29.50 10.65 -6.48
C LYS A 10 -29.73 9.28 -7.13
N ARG A 11 -29.79 8.26 -6.30
CA ARG A 11 -30.06 6.87 -6.71
C ARG A 11 -30.81 6.12 -5.60
N PRO A 12 -31.55 5.06 -5.93
CA PRO A 12 -32.18 4.19 -4.92
C PRO A 12 -31.12 3.56 -4.02
N TYR A 13 -31.48 3.29 -2.77
CA TYR A 13 -30.64 2.51 -1.86
C TYR A 13 -30.48 1.08 -2.38
N HIS A 14 -29.27 0.54 -2.21
CA HIS A 14 -28.96 -0.87 -2.42
C HIS A 14 -28.01 -1.35 -1.31
N PRO A 15 -28.15 -2.59 -0.79
CA PRO A 15 -27.30 -3.10 0.28
C PRO A 15 -25.82 -3.26 -0.13
N ASP A 16 -25.49 -3.25 -1.40
CA ASP A 16 -24.10 -3.27 -1.87
C ASP A 16 -23.38 -1.92 -1.72
N TYR A 17 -24.07 -0.85 -1.32
CA TYR A 17 -23.38 0.41 -0.99
C TYR A 17 -22.84 0.41 0.44
N GLN A 18 -23.44 -0.34 1.39
CA GLN A 18 -23.07 -0.33 2.79
C GLN A 18 -23.15 -1.72 3.44
N PRO A 19 -22.48 -1.89 4.60
CA PRO A 19 -21.62 -0.95 5.30
C PRO A 19 -20.18 -0.85 4.77
N PHE A 20 -19.70 -1.86 4.06
CA PHE A 20 -18.28 -2.00 3.70
C PHE A 20 -17.99 -1.74 2.22
N LYS A 21 -18.90 -2.09 1.33
CA LYS A 21 -18.68 -2.15 -0.11
C LYS A 21 -18.63 -0.79 -0.81
N TRP A 22 -19.00 0.30 -0.12
CA TRP A 22 -19.03 1.67 -0.67
C TRP A 22 -17.71 2.09 -1.31
N ARG A 23 -16.58 1.62 -0.78
CA ARG A 23 -15.25 1.96 -1.29
C ARG A 23 -15.00 1.53 -2.73
N GLY A 24 -15.71 0.52 -3.22
CA GLY A 24 -15.62 0.02 -4.59
C GLY A 24 -16.42 0.82 -5.62
N TRP A 25 -17.20 1.82 -5.20
CA TRP A 25 -18.03 2.64 -6.07
C TRP A 25 -17.38 3.99 -6.35
N LEU A 26 -17.33 4.41 -7.62
CA LEU A 26 -16.66 5.64 -8.04
C LEU A 26 -17.18 6.90 -7.35
N ASP A 27 -18.49 6.96 -7.06
CA ASP A 27 -19.09 8.10 -6.40
C ASP A 27 -18.81 8.18 -4.90
N PHE A 28 -18.34 7.11 -4.27
CA PHE A 28 -18.25 7.03 -2.81
C PHE A 28 -16.85 6.72 -2.31
N GLY A 29 -16.00 6.07 -3.09
CA GLY A 29 -14.69 5.62 -2.65
C GLY A 29 -13.61 5.74 -3.71
N THR A 30 -12.46 5.13 -3.45
CA THR A 30 -11.25 5.22 -4.26
C THR A 30 -10.74 3.86 -4.72
N GLY A 31 -11.58 2.82 -4.59
CA GLY A 31 -11.19 1.45 -4.93
C GLY A 31 -10.16 0.85 -3.98
N ALA A 32 -9.68 -0.34 -4.29
CA ALA A 32 -8.73 -1.07 -3.46
C ALA A 32 -7.40 -0.32 -3.29
N LEU A 33 -6.86 0.24 -4.37
CA LEU A 33 -5.61 1.00 -4.32
C LEU A 33 -5.73 2.25 -3.44
N GLY A 34 -6.78 3.05 -3.61
CA GLY A 34 -6.93 4.27 -2.82
C GLY A 34 -7.25 4.01 -1.36
N ASP A 35 -7.94 2.90 -1.06
CA ASP A 35 -8.27 2.49 0.31
C ASP A 35 -7.05 1.91 1.05
N MET A 36 -6.30 1.01 0.43
CA MET A 36 -5.24 0.24 1.06
C MET A 36 -3.82 0.69 0.73
N GLY A 37 -3.64 1.45 -0.35
CA GLY A 37 -2.30 1.88 -0.78
C GLY A 37 -1.58 2.72 0.27
N CYS A 38 -2.28 3.59 1.00
CA CYS A 38 -1.71 4.39 2.08
C CYS A 38 -1.14 3.54 3.23
N HIS A 39 -1.61 2.31 3.40
CA HIS A 39 -1.08 1.37 4.38
C HIS A 39 0.06 0.55 3.79
N THR A 40 -0.24 -0.23 2.75
CA THR A 40 0.68 -1.22 2.18
C THR A 40 1.92 -0.58 1.53
N VAL A 41 1.76 0.58 0.88
CA VAL A 41 2.88 1.28 0.20
C VAL A 41 3.65 2.21 1.13
N ASN A 42 3.16 2.51 2.34
CA ASN A 42 3.79 3.48 3.24
C ASN A 42 5.28 3.19 3.51
N MET A 43 5.59 1.97 3.93
CA MET A 43 6.99 1.60 4.22
C MET A 43 7.91 1.69 2.98
N PRO A 44 7.59 1.03 1.84
CA PRO A 44 8.42 1.15 0.65
C PRO A 44 8.48 2.60 0.12
N PHE A 45 7.40 3.37 0.25
CA PHE A 45 7.38 4.78 -0.16
C PHE A 45 8.42 5.60 0.60
N MET A 46 8.47 5.45 1.91
CA MET A 46 9.45 6.14 2.75
C MET A 46 10.88 5.60 2.55
N ALA A 47 11.03 4.28 2.60
CA ALA A 47 12.35 3.63 2.56
C ALA A 47 13.05 3.76 1.21
N LEU A 48 12.29 3.79 0.12
CA LEU A 48 12.80 3.85 -1.25
C LEU A 48 12.58 5.22 -1.91
N GLU A 49 12.08 6.20 -1.16
CA GLU A 49 11.83 7.56 -1.62
C GLU A 49 11.00 7.60 -2.92
N LEU A 50 9.89 6.86 -2.93
CA LEU A 50 9.03 6.70 -4.10
C LEU A 50 8.23 7.97 -4.35
N ARG A 51 8.78 8.88 -5.17
CA ARG A 51 8.13 10.12 -5.60
C ARG A 51 8.20 10.23 -7.12
N ASP A 52 7.20 10.87 -7.69
CA ASP A 52 7.18 11.28 -9.09
C ASP A 52 7.49 10.13 -10.07
N PRO A 53 6.62 9.12 -10.19
CA PRO A 53 6.79 8.07 -11.17
C PRO A 53 6.76 8.66 -12.59
N ILE A 54 7.66 8.22 -13.46
CA ILE A 54 7.75 8.67 -14.86
C ILE A 54 6.77 7.95 -15.80
N ALA A 55 6.24 6.80 -15.36
CA ALA A 55 5.19 6.07 -16.08
C ALA A 55 4.33 5.29 -15.12
N ILE A 56 3.04 5.22 -15.44
CA ILE A 56 2.04 4.39 -14.74
C ILE A 56 1.26 3.63 -15.81
N GLU A 57 1.20 2.32 -15.67
CA GLU A 57 0.48 1.42 -16.57
C GLU A 57 -0.46 0.55 -15.74
N ALA A 58 -1.68 0.32 -16.21
CA ALA A 58 -2.67 -0.48 -15.49
C ALA A 58 -3.31 -1.53 -16.40
N GLU A 59 -3.32 -2.76 -15.92
CA GLU A 59 -4.14 -3.84 -16.47
C GLU A 59 -5.31 -4.08 -15.51
N VAL A 60 -6.54 -4.01 -16.00
CA VAL A 60 -7.72 -4.06 -15.16
C VAL A 60 -8.78 -5.00 -15.71
N HIS A 61 -9.50 -5.67 -14.81
CA HIS A 61 -10.63 -6.54 -15.14
C HIS A 61 -11.87 -6.14 -14.35
N GLY A 62 -13.04 -6.19 -15.01
CA GLY A 62 -14.32 -5.91 -14.35
C GLY A 62 -14.56 -4.44 -14.02
N LEU A 63 -13.89 -3.51 -14.73
CA LEU A 63 -14.19 -2.09 -14.67
C LEU A 63 -15.60 -1.81 -15.21
N THR A 64 -16.37 -0.98 -14.51
CA THR A 64 -17.69 -0.53 -14.96
C THR A 64 -17.75 1.01 -14.98
N LYS A 65 -18.89 1.57 -15.40
CA LYS A 65 -19.09 3.03 -15.36
C LYS A 65 -19.34 3.56 -13.93
N GLU A 66 -19.62 2.67 -12.97
CA GLU A 66 -20.02 3.04 -11.61
C GLU A 66 -19.08 2.50 -10.54
N ALA A 67 -18.28 1.49 -10.84
CA ALA A 67 -17.43 0.81 -9.87
C ALA A 67 -16.00 0.66 -10.39
N TYR A 68 -15.06 0.72 -9.45
CA TYR A 68 -13.65 0.39 -9.70
C TYR A 68 -13.50 -1.05 -10.20
N PRO A 69 -12.36 -1.38 -10.84
CA PRO A 69 -12.09 -2.74 -11.31
C PRO A 69 -12.21 -3.76 -10.16
N LYS A 70 -12.65 -4.97 -10.51
CA LYS A 70 -12.63 -6.09 -9.56
C LYS A 70 -11.22 -6.61 -9.32
N GLN A 71 -10.34 -6.45 -10.29
CA GLN A 71 -8.95 -6.87 -10.25
C GLN A 71 -8.09 -5.86 -10.99
N SER A 72 -6.92 -5.55 -10.46
CA SER A 72 -5.94 -4.73 -11.15
C SER A 72 -4.51 -5.17 -10.90
N VAL A 73 -3.66 -4.94 -11.90
CA VAL A 73 -2.21 -4.92 -11.78
C VAL A 73 -1.75 -3.55 -12.27
N ILE A 74 -1.12 -2.79 -11.39
CA ILE A 74 -0.66 -1.44 -11.72
C ILE A 74 0.85 -1.39 -11.58
N ARG A 75 1.53 -0.94 -12.64
CA ARG A 75 2.97 -0.81 -12.73
C ARG A 75 3.36 0.65 -12.65
N TYR A 76 4.22 0.98 -11.69
CA TYR A 76 4.80 2.31 -11.51
C TYR A 76 6.28 2.26 -11.82
N SER A 77 6.76 3.10 -12.73
CA SER A 77 8.18 3.22 -13.04
C SER A 77 8.75 4.48 -12.38
N PHE A 78 9.78 4.32 -11.56
CA PHE A 78 10.45 5.41 -10.87
C PHE A 78 11.85 5.62 -11.44
N PRO A 79 12.28 6.89 -11.67
CA PRO A 79 13.61 7.20 -12.14
C PRO A 79 14.67 6.97 -11.06
N GLU A 80 15.92 7.18 -11.40
CA GLU A 80 17.00 7.35 -10.42
C GLU A 80 16.68 8.56 -9.53
N ARG A 81 16.92 8.42 -8.22
CA ARG A 81 16.67 9.46 -7.24
C ARG A 81 17.59 9.32 -6.02
N ASN A 82 18.21 10.41 -5.59
CA ASN A 82 19.06 10.47 -4.39
C ASN A 82 20.10 9.33 -4.28
N GLY A 83 20.67 8.88 -5.41
CA GLY A 83 21.59 7.75 -5.47
C GLY A 83 20.92 6.37 -5.42
N LEU A 84 19.61 6.31 -5.33
CA LEU A 84 18.83 5.08 -5.49
C LEU A 84 18.57 4.81 -6.96
N ARG A 85 18.82 3.59 -7.40
CA ARG A 85 18.61 3.16 -8.79
C ARG A 85 17.15 3.30 -9.22
N PRO A 86 16.89 3.41 -10.54
CA PRO A 86 15.53 3.27 -11.05
C PRO A 86 14.90 1.96 -10.58
N LEU A 87 13.62 1.99 -10.28
CA LEU A 87 12.88 0.79 -9.88
C LEU A 87 11.48 0.77 -10.46
N VAL A 88 10.89 -0.42 -10.45
CA VAL A 88 9.50 -0.64 -10.82
C VAL A 88 8.76 -1.20 -9.60
N MET A 89 7.65 -0.57 -9.26
CA MET A 89 6.72 -1.06 -8.24
C MET A 89 5.48 -1.63 -8.95
N TYR A 90 5.01 -2.77 -8.47
CA TYR A 90 3.76 -3.37 -8.88
C TYR A 90 2.77 -3.38 -7.72
N TRP A 91 1.56 -2.95 -8.00
CA TRP A 91 0.40 -3.14 -7.15
C TRP A 91 -0.47 -4.26 -7.73
N TYR A 92 -0.92 -5.16 -6.88
CA TYR A 92 -1.82 -6.25 -7.24
C TYR A 92 -3.04 -6.19 -6.33
N ASP A 93 -4.24 -6.31 -6.87
CA ASP A 93 -5.46 -6.42 -6.08
C ASP A 93 -6.50 -7.37 -6.69
N GLY A 94 -7.63 -7.53 -6.00
CA GLY A 94 -8.71 -8.40 -6.44
C GLY A 94 -8.35 -9.89 -6.48
N GLY A 95 -7.38 -10.32 -5.66
CA GLY A 95 -6.88 -11.70 -5.62
C GLY A 95 -5.77 -12.01 -6.63
N LEU A 96 -5.38 -11.05 -7.48
CA LEU A 96 -4.19 -11.18 -8.30
C LEU A 96 -2.95 -11.10 -7.40
N LYS A 97 -1.93 -11.88 -7.75
CA LYS A 97 -0.67 -11.96 -7.00
C LYS A 97 0.50 -12.03 -7.97
N PRO A 98 1.69 -11.57 -7.55
CA PRO A 98 2.91 -11.80 -8.33
C PRO A 98 3.29 -13.30 -8.39
N SER A 99 4.34 -13.64 -9.15
CA SER A 99 4.87 -15.00 -9.15
C SER A 99 5.27 -15.45 -7.75
N PRO A 100 4.93 -16.69 -7.33
CA PRO A 100 5.42 -17.28 -6.08
C PRO A 100 6.95 -17.32 -5.94
N ASP A 101 7.69 -17.21 -7.04
CA ASP A 101 9.16 -17.21 -7.05
C ASP A 101 9.75 -16.06 -6.22
N ILE A 102 8.99 -14.97 -6.00
CA ILE A 102 9.43 -13.90 -5.10
C ILE A 102 9.60 -14.35 -3.65
N LEU A 103 8.96 -15.46 -3.27
CA LEU A 103 9.07 -16.10 -1.96
C LEU A 103 9.60 -17.55 -2.05
N ASP A 104 10.46 -17.83 -3.02
CA ASP A 104 11.05 -19.16 -3.23
C ASP A 104 9.99 -20.27 -3.42
N GLY A 105 8.93 -19.96 -4.16
CA GLY A 105 7.81 -20.88 -4.44
C GLY A 105 6.84 -21.09 -3.28
N ARG A 106 7.00 -20.39 -2.16
CA ARG A 106 6.05 -20.44 -1.05
C ARG A 106 4.73 -19.77 -1.40
N GLU A 107 3.67 -20.19 -0.73
CA GLU A 107 2.36 -19.53 -0.88
C GLU A 107 2.42 -18.06 -0.45
N LEU A 108 1.90 -17.19 -1.30
CA LEU A 108 1.77 -15.77 -1.00
C LEU A 108 0.54 -15.53 -0.13
N PRO A 109 0.65 -14.76 0.96
CA PRO A 109 -0.49 -14.38 1.79
C PRO A 109 -1.52 -13.53 1.02
N GLY A 110 -2.61 -13.21 1.67
CA GLY A 110 -3.68 -12.37 1.11
C GLY A 110 -3.26 -10.91 0.91
N SER A 111 -2.26 -10.46 1.65
CA SER A 111 -1.69 -9.12 1.58
C SER A 111 -0.22 -9.15 1.96
N GLY A 112 0.53 -8.09 1.65
CA GLY A 112 1.93 -7.97 2.03
C GLY A 112 2.75 -7.12 1.08
N VAL A 113 4.02 -6.96 1.41
CA VAL A 113 5.00 -6.18 0.65
C VAL A 113 6.26 -7.01 0.42
N ALA A 114 6.74 -7.04 -0.81
CA ALA A 114 8.03 -7.62 -1.16
C ALA A 114 8.92 -6.56 -1.81
N ILE A 115 10.15 -6.41 -1.32
CA ILE A 115 11.19 -5.58 -1.92
C ILE A 115 12.29 -6.51 -2.42
N LEU A 116 12.53 -6.48 -3.72
CA LEU A 116 13.52 -7.29 -4.40
C LEU A 116 14.76 -6.45 -4.65
N GLY A 117 15.86 -6.81 -4.01
CA GLY A 117 17.16 -6.17 -4.18
C GLY A 117 18.18 -7.09 -4.82
N GLU A 118 19.37 -6.58 -5.12
CA GLU A 118 20.46 -7.34 -5.74
C GLU A 118 21.04 -8.43 -4.82
N LYS A 119 20.98 -8.21 -3.51
CA LYS A 119 21.58 -9.12 -2.51
C LYS A 119 20.56 -10.04 -1.85
N GLY A 120 19.28 -9.86 -2.14
CA GLY A 120 18.21 -10.62 -1.52
C GLY A 120 16.89 -9.90 -1.55
N ARG A 121 15.96 -10.36 -0.75
CA ARG A 121 14.59 -9.86 -0.72
C ARG A 121 14.18 -9.56 0.72
N MET A 122 13.41 -8.51 0.90
CA MET A 122 12.68 -8.27 2.14
C MET A 122 11.21 -8.54 1.88
N PHE A 123 10.58 -9.29 2.75
CA PHE A 123 9.16 -9.60 2.67
C PHE A 123 8.47 -9.32 3.99
N SER A 124 7.35 -8.62 3.93
CA SER A 124 6.41 -8.43 5.04
C SER A 124 5.06 -9.04 4.68
N PRO A 125 4.48 -9.90 5.53
CA PRO A 125 3.24 -10.62 5.24
C PRO A 125 1.96 -9.83 5.59
N ASP A 126 2.07 -8.56 5.91
CA ASP A 126 0.94 -7.72 6.30
C ASP A 126 0.99 -6.32 5.66
N ASP A 127 -0.12 -5.60 5.71
CA ASP A 127 -0.30 -4.27 5.09
C ASP A 127 0.48 -3.14 5.78
N TYR A 128 0.97 -3.38 6.99
CA TYR A 128 1.58 -2.34 7.85
C TYR A 128 3.08 -2.54 8.03
N CYS A 129 3.65 -3.58 7.43
CA CYS A 129 5.05 -3.97 7.62
C CYS A 129 5.44 -4.12 9.11
N SER A 130 4.53 -4.65 9.90
CA SER A 130 4.73 -4.87 11.34
C SER A 130 5.83 -5.89 11.64
N THR A 131 5.98 -6.86 10.75
CA THR A 131 7.04 -7.86 10.76
C THR A 131 7.69 -7.97 9.39
N TYR A 132 8.91 -8.49 9.34
CA TYR A 132 9.57 -8.76 8.07
C TYR A 132 10.51 -9.95 8.18
N GLU A 133 10.82 -10.54 7.04
CA GLU A 133 11.90 -11.53 6.88
C GLU A 133 12.80 -11.15 5.71
N LEU A 134 14.07 -11.53 5.81
CA LEU A 134 15.05 -11.41 4.74
C LEU A 134 15.24 -12.78 4.08
N LEU A 135 15.35 -12.78 2.75
CA LEU A 135 15.41 -13.99 1.93
C LEU A 135 16.54 -13.92 0.90
N PRO A 136 17.21 -15.03 0.60
CA PRO A 136 17.08 -16.33 1.27
C PRO A 136 17.59 -16.25 2.73
N LYS A 137 17.01 -17.02 3.64
CA LYS A 137 17.30 -16.91 5.09
C LYS A 137 18.74 -17.24 5.44
N GLU A 138 19.34 -18.18 4.72
CA GLU A 138 20.74 -18.60 4.89
C GLU A 138 21.73 -17.47 4.66
N ASP A 139 21.49 -16.60 3.68
CA ASP A 139 22.37 -15.47 3.36
C ASP A 139 22.31 -14.38 4.43
N PHE A 140 21.22 -14.35 5.19
CA PHE A 140 20.98 -13.35 6.23
C PHE A 140 21.04 -13.91 7.66
N ALA A 141 21.55 -15.13 7.85
CA ALA A 141 21.64 -15.79 9.15
C ALA A 141 22.39 -14.94 10.20
N ASN A 142 23.38 -14.18 9.78
CA ASN A 142 24.20 -13.32 10.65
C ASN A 142 23.79 -11.83 10.57
N PHE A 143 22.65 -11.50 9.96
CA PHE A 143 22.22 -10.12 9.84
C PHE A 143 21.92 -9.52 11.22
N GLN A 144 22.58 -8.42 11.53
CA GLN A 144 22.34 -7.64 12.74
C GLN A 144 21.40 -6.50 12.40
N LYS A 145 20.23 -6.51 13.03
CA LYS A 145 19.25 -5.42 12.88
C LYS A 145 19.89 -4.10 13.36
N PRO A 146 19.90 -3.04 12.54
CA PRO A 146 20.44 -1.76 12.96
C PRO A 146 19.65 -1.19 14.14
N ALA A 147 20.31 -0.38 14.95
CA ALA A 147 19.64 0.36 16.01
C ALA A 147 18.55 1.27 15.43
N PRO A 148 17.41 1.43 16.11
CA PRO A 148 16.37 2.36 15.69
C PRO A 148 16.92 3.78 15.53
N SER A 149 16.78 4.37 14.35
CA SER A 149 17.24 5.73 14.05
C SER A 149 16.10 6.73 13.81
N LEU A 150 14.90 6.21 13.55
CA LEU A 150 13.72 7.06 13.35
C LEU A 150 13.02 7.37 14.68
N PRO A 151 12.44 8.57 14.82
CA PRO A 151 11.61 8.92 15.96
C PRO A 151 10.53 7.87 16.20
N ARG A 152 10.16 7.67 17.45
CA ARG A 152 9.06 6.78 17.81
C ARG A 152 7.81 7.58 18.10
N SER A 153 6.71 7.21 17.44
CA SER A 153 5.41 7.78 17.72
C SER A 153 4.94 7.40 19.13
N PRO A 154 4.46 8.34 19.93
CA PRO A 154 3.75 8.06 21.18
C PRO A 154 2.33 7.53 20.94
N GLY A 155 1.89 7.47 19.68
CA GLY A 155 0.57 7.09 19.23
C GLY A 155 -0.20 8.27 18.60
N HIS A 156 -1.06 7.97 17.65
CA HIS A 156 -1.78 8.97 16.83
C HIS A 156 -2.53 10.02 17.66
N ALA A 157 -3.25 9.60 18.70
CA ALA A 157 -4.03 10.51 19.55
C ALA A 157 -3.11 11.48 20.30
N GLU A 158 -2.01 11.01 20.84
CA GLU A 158 -1.05 11.85 21.57
C GLU A 158 -0.33 12.82 20.64
N GLU A 159 0.09 12.40 19.45
CA GLU A 159 0.70 13.29 18.45
C GLU A 159 -0.28 14.40 18.04
N TRP A 160 -1.52 14.03 17.75
CA TRP A 160 -2.56 14.99 17.39
C TRP A 160 -2.81 16.02 18.51
N LEU A 161 -2.94 15.55 19.74
CA LEU A 161 -3.15 16.45 20.90
C LEU A 161 -1.96 17.38 21.12
N ARG A 162 -0.72 16.90 20.97
CA ARG A 162 0.48 17.74 21.09
C ARG A 162 0.52 18.81 20.00
N ALA A 163 0.25 18.43 18.74
CA ALA A 163 0.20 19.38 17.64
C ALA A 163 -0.89 20.44 17.84
N CYS A 164 -2.09 20.05 18.28
CA CYS A 164 -3.18 20.99 18.60
C CYS A 164 -2.83 21.98 19.73
N LYS A 165 -1.94 21.60 20.65
CA LYS A 165 -1.44 22.45 21.75
C LYS A 165 -0.24 23.31 21.35
N GLY A 166 0.13 23.35 20.07
CA GLY A 166 1.26 24.13 19.55
C GLY A 166 2.62 23.45 19.69
N GLY A 167 2.66 22.14 19.93
CA GLY A 167 3.87 21.32 19.87
C GLY A 167 4.28 20.96 18.45
N GLU A 168 5.18 19.97 18.33
CA GLU A 168 5.61 19.45 17.03
C GLU A 168 4.44 18.92 16.21
N ALA A 169 4.54 19.03 14.88
CA ALA A 169 3.57 18.43 13.97
C ALA A 169 3.53 16.91 14.13
N ALA A 170 2.36 16.33 13.93
CA ALA A 170 2.23 14.87 13.92
C ALA A 170 3.09 14.26 12.80
N MET A 171 3.60 13.06 13.03
CA MET A 171 4.45 12.36 12.05
C MET A 171 3.63 11.70 10.94
N SER A 172 2.33 11.53 11.12
CA SER A 172 1.40 10.92 10.17
C SER A 172 0.14 11.77 9.97
#